data_889346ba403e01a3a08ee4fa72f98d89
#
_entry.id   889346ba403e01a3a08ee4fa72f98d89
#
_cell.length_a   1.000
_cell.length_b   1.000
_cell.length_c   1.000
_cell.angle_alpha   90.00
_cell.angle_beta   90.00
_cell.angle_gamma   90.00
#
_symmetry.space_group_name_H-M   'P 1'
#
loop_
_entity.id
_entity.type
_entity.pdbx_description
1 polymer ?
#
loop_
_entity_poly.entity_id
_entity_poly.type
_entity_poly.pdbx_seq_one_letter_code
_entity_poly.pdbx_strand_id
1 'polypeptide(L)'
;ADFSAGGFAGTHLWWQTGGLSGELTFTSPYPGFELACPFLEVGHRSLHWVVEVPDAYVRGEVRWPGGSMAIEGRGYRDRVWADLPLWRLPLQELRWGRAVAGDHACVWAEAAGPGGVVTAAWQDGELVPDGLVLPKRGPGRVFLEGPVLDLEGLHLGLLRAPLARLLDAPRQVKQTSEASIAGVAGRVVHEVVTWPR
;
A
#
# COMPACT_ATOMS: atom_id res chain seq x y z
N ALA A 1 -0.08 -20.68 -8.79
CA ALA A 1 1.29 -20.79 -8.29
C ALA A 1 1.19 -20.94 -6.78
N ASP A 2 1.64 -22.06 -6.24
CA ASP A 2 1.60 -22.29 -4.81
C ASP A 2 2.65 -21.41 -4.15
N PHE A 3 2.21 -20.54 -3.27
CA PHE A 3 3.08 -19.77 -2.40
C PHE A 3 3.63 -20.75 -1.36
N SER A 4 4.86 -21.21 -1.55
CA SER A 4 5.41 -22.31 -0.76
C SER A 4 6.03 -21.86 0.56
N ALA A 5 6.59 -20.67 0.61
CA ALA A 5 7.10 -20.01 1.82
C ALA A 5 7.37 -18.53 1.57
N GLY A 6 7.18 -17.73 2.59
CA GLY A 6 7.54 -16.31 2.60
C GLY A 6 7.30 -15.67 3.95
N GLY A 7 7.98 -14.58 4.24
CA GLY A 7 7.82 -13.88 5.48
C GLY A 7 8.59 -12.57 5.55
N PHE A 8 8.26 -11.80 6.56
CA PHE A 8 8.94 -10.58 6.92
C PHE A 8 9.31 -10.65 8.41
N ALA A 9 10.58 -10.54 8.71
CA ALA A 9 11.10 -10.50 10.07
C ALA A 9 11.94 -9.24 10.26
N GLY A 10 11.39 -8.28 10.97
CA GLY A 10 12.04 -6.99 11.16
C GLY A 10 12.25 -6.25 9.83
N THR A 11 13.48 -6.23 9.36
CA THR A 11 13.89 -5.57 8.11
C THR A 11 14.15 -6.52 6.95
N HIS A 12 13.81 -7.80 7.10
CA HIS A 12 14.13 -8.83 6.14
C HIS A 12 12.86 -9.48 5.57
N LEU A 13 12.72 -9.46 4.25
CA LEU A 13 11.65 -10.10 3.48
C LEU A 13 12.23 -11.24 2.66
N TRP A 14 11.62 -12.41 2.72
CA TRP A 14 11.93 -13.52 1.84
C TRP A 14 10.66 -14.19 1.32
N TRP A 15 10.76 -14.79 0.16
CA TRP A 15 9.66 -15.58 -0.42
C TRP A 15 10.18 -16.68 -1.33
N GLN A 16 9.34 -17.70 -1.50
CA GLN A 16 9.55 -18.75 -2.46
C GLN A 16 8.19 -19.20 -3.01
N THR A 17 8.06 -19.24 -4.32
CA THR A 17 6.83 -19.65 -5.00
C THR A 17 7.17 -20.14 -6.41
N GLY A 18 6.66 -21.33 -6.83
CA GLY A 18 6.63 -21.79 -8.23
C GLY A 18 7.91 -21.62 -9.05
N GLY A 19 9.09 -21.68 -8.42
CA GLY A 19 10.37 -21.43 -9.10
C GLY A 19 10.87 -19.98 -9.01
N LEU A 20 10.10 -19.06 -8.44
CA LEU A 20 10.54 -17.71 -8.11
C LEU A 20 10.88 -17.65 -6.61
N SER A 21 12.03 -17.12 -6.27
CA SER A 21 12.42 -16.82 -4.89
C SER A 21 13.06 -15.47 -4.77
N GLY A 22 13.09 -14.91 -3.58
CA GLY A 22 13.77 -13.64 -3.35
C GLY A 22 14.03 -13.38 -1.89
N GLU A 23 14.96 -12.48 -1.68
CA GLU A 23 15.40 -12.03 -0.38
C GLU A 23 15.74 -10.55 -0.47
N LEU A 24 15.10 -9.73 0.36
CA LEU A 24 15.30 -8.29 0.40
C LEU A 24 15.54 -7.82 1.83
N THR A 25 16.51 -6.94 2.00
CA THR A 25 16.78 -6.24 3.25
C THR A 25 16.36 -4.79 3.12
N PHE A 26 15.62 -4.31 4.12
CA PHE A 26 15.14 -2.94 4.23
C PHE A 26 15.93 -2.22 5.32
N THR A 27 16.56 -1.11 5.00
CA THR A 27 17.23 -0.24 5.95
C THR A 27 16.51 1.10 5.97
N SER A 28 15.70 1.33 7.01
CA SER A 28 14.93 2.56 7.18
C SER A 28 15.64 3.54 8.11
N PRO A 29 15.75 4.82 7.72
CA PRO A 29 16.19 5.87 8.64
C PRO A 29 15.11 6.27 9.65
N TYR A 30 13.86 5.83 9.41
CA TYR A 30 12.71 6.20 10.23
C TYR A 30 12.09 4.99 10.91
N PRO A 31 11.59 5.14 12.15
CA PRO A 31 10.76 4.12 12.76
C PRO A 31 9.42 4.02 12.01
N GLY A 32 8.78 2.86 12.13
CA GLY A 32 7.38 2.71 11.73
C GLY A 32 6.47 3.55 12.63
N PHE A 33 5.25 3.77 12.18
CA PHE A 33 4.24 4.47 12.97
C PHE A 33 2.89 3.77 12.91
N GLU A 34 2.14 3.92 13.99
CA GLU A 34 0.75 3.49 14.10
C GLU A 34 -0.08 4.68 14.58
N LEU A 35 -1.28 4.84 14.06
CA LEU A 35 -2.19 5.84 14.56
C LEU A 35 -2.69 5.43 15.94
N ALA A 36 -2.79 6.38 16.88
CA ALA A 36 -3.24 6.13 18.25
C ALA A 36 -4.70 5.64 18.34
N CYS A 37 -5.49 5.80 17.28
CA CYS A 37 -6.87 5.33 17.13
C CYS A 37 -7.02 4.63 15.77
N PRO A 38 -8.10 3.86 15.55
CA PRO A 38 -8.43 3.35 14.23
C PRO A 38 -8.45 4.47 13.20
N PHE A 39 -7.94 4.18 12.00
CA PHE A 39 -7.95 5.16 10.90
C PHE A 39 -9.38 5.57 10.53
N LEU A 40 -10.32 4.65 10.63
CA LEU A 40 -11.74 4.91 10.43
C LEU A 40 -12.56 4.05 11.40
N GLU A 41 -13.59 4.65 12.01
CA GLU A 41 -14.59 3.95 12.80
C GLU A 41 -15.98 4.12 12.18
N VAL A 42 -16.73 3.01 12.07
CA VAL A 42 -18.10 3.00 11.61
C VAL A 42 -18.94 2.09 12.51
N GLY A 43 -19.69 2.69 13.42
CA GLY A 43 -20.41 1.99 14.47
C GLY A 43 -19.44 1.27 15.41
N HIS A 44 -19.48 -0.06 15.43
CA HIS A 44 -18.58 -0.89 16.25
C HIS A 44 -17.45 -1.52 15.40
N ARG A 45 -17.24 -1.05 14.19
CA ARG A 45 -16.29 -1.59 13.24
C ARG A 45 -15.20 -0.59 12.97
N SER A 46 -14.00 -1.09 12.78
CA SER A 46 -12.82 -0.26 12.60
C SER A 46 -11.96 -0.70 11.41
N LEU A 47 -11.33 0.28 10.81
CA LEU A 47 -10.26 0.13 9.84
C LEU A 47 -8.97 0.63 10.49
N HIS A 48 -7.95 -0.19 10.52
CA HIS A 48 -6.65 0.12 11.09
C HIS A 48 -5.61 0.24 9.99
N TRP A 49 -4.65 1.12 10.20
CA TRP A 49 -3.51 1.31 9.33
C TRP A 49 -2.24 1.49 10.14
N VAL A 50 -1.26 0.67 9.85
CA VAL A 50 0.09 0.74 10.42
C VAL A 50 1.08 0.82 9.30
N VAL A 51 1.98 1.77 9.36
CA VAL A 51 3.12 1.88 8.45
C VAL A 51 4.35 1.36 9.18
N GLU A 52 4.75 0.15 8.84
CA GLU A 52 5.87 -0.52 9.51
C GLU A 52 7.22 -0.02 9.01
N VAL A 53 7.29 0.32 7.71
CA VAL A 53 8.49 0.86 7.07
C VAL A 53 8.04 2.00 6.13
N PRO A 54 8.04 3.26 6.61
CA PRO A 54 7.56 4.39 5.81
C PRO A 54 8.44 4.70 4.61
N ASP A 55 9.74 4.49 4.75
CA ASP A 55 10.72 4.60 3.69
C ASP A 55 11.99 3.84 4.06
N ALA A 56 12.59 3.13 3.11
CA ALA A 56 13.81 2.37 3.31
C ALA A 56 14.63 2.27 2.03
N TYR A 57 15.93 2.15 2.19
CA TYR A 57 16.81 1.56 1.18
C TYR A 57 16.58 0.05 1.18
N VAL A 58 16.36 -0.50 0.00
CA VAL A 58 16.14 -1.94 -0.20
C VAL A 58 17.25 -2.50 -1.05
N ARG A 59 17.84 -3.60 -0.59
CA ARG A 59 18.84 -4.39 -1.32
C ARG A 59 18.50 -5.85 -1.22
N GLY A 60 18.83 -6.60 -2.28
CA GLY A 60 18.66 -8.03 -2.28
C GLY A 60 18.71 -8.63 -3.66
N GLU A 61 18.10 -9.78 -3.82
CA GLU A 61 18.10 -10.54 -5.06
C GLU A 61 16.77 -11.25 -5.29
N VAL A 62 16.37 -11.31 -6.54
CA VAL A 62 15.27 -12.16 -7.03
C VAL A 62 15.85 -13.21 -7.94
N ARG A 63 15.43 -14.48 -7.76
CA ARG A 63 15.90 -15.65 -8.51
C ARG A 63 14.74 -16.36 -9.17
N TRP A 64 14.97 -16.85 -10.40
CA TRP A 64 14.02 -17.67 -11.16
C TRP A 64 14.77 -18.75 -11.94
N PRO A 65 14.09 -19.78 -12.48
CA PRO A 65 14.74 -20.77 -13.34
C PRO A 65 15.39 -20.05 -14.55
N GLY A 66 16.71 -20.09 -14.59
CA GLY A 66 17.50 -19.50 -15.66
C GLY A 66 18.14 -18.16 -15.35
N GLY A 67 17.98 -17.59 -14.14
CA GLY A 67 18.66 -16.36 -13.78
C GLY A 67 18.36 -15.78 -12.42
N SER A 68 19.03 -14.68 -12.15
CA SER A 68 18.76 -13.84 -10.98
C SER A 68 18.93 -12.36 -11.34
N MET A 69 18.38 -11.50 -10.50
CA MET A 69 18.50 -10.06 -10.62
C MET A 69 18.74 -9.44 -9.25
N ALA A 70 19.81 -8.65 -9.15
CA ALA A 70 20.01 -7.81 -7.98
C ALA A 70 18.96 -6.70 -7.93
N ILE A 71 18.42 -6.46 -6.75
CA ILE A 71 17.47 -5.39 -6.46
C ILE A 71 18.18 -4.33 -5.62
N GLU A 72 18.07 -3.09 -6.05
CA GLU A 72 18.49 -1.91 -5.29
C GLU A 72 17.48 -0.79 -5.53
N GLY A 73 16.97 -0.16 -4.46
CA GLY A 73 15.99 0.90 -4.59
C GLY A 73 15.38 1.36 -3.27
N ARG A 74 14.22 1.99 -3.37
CA ARG A 74 13.45 2.47 -2.21
C ARG A 74 12.26 1.56 -1.97
N GLY A 75 12.03 1.21 -0.71
CA GLY A 75 10.98 0.31 -0.26
C GLY A 75 10.04 0.95 0.74
N TYR A 76 8.90 0.30 0.91
CA TYR A 76 7.82 0.71 1.82
C TYR A 76 7.08 -0.55 2.28
N ARG A 77 6.60 -0.52 3.52
CA ARG A 77 5.73 -1.56 4.03
C ARG A 77 4.66 -0.98 4.94
N ASP A 78 3.44 -1.31 4.67
CA ASP A 78 2.31 -1.05 5.55
C ASP A 78 1.45 -2.30 5.73
N ARG A 79 0.51 -2.19 6.65
CA ARG A 79 -0.54 -3.16 6.90
C ARG A 79 -1.85 -2.44 7.17
N VAL A 80 -2.86 -2.87 6.44
CA VAL A 80 -4.25 -2.42 6.62
C VAL A 80 -5.08 -3.63 7.01
N TRP A 81 -5.90 -3.50 8.05
CA TRP A 81 -6.87 -4.53 8.41
C TRP A 81 -8.16 -3.89 8.91
N ALA A 82 -9.24 -4.62 8.81
CA ALA A 82 -10.55 -4.18 9.23
C ALA A 82 -11.33 -5.34 9.86
N ASP A 83 -12.26 -4.99 10.75
CA ASP A 83 -13.20 -5.95 11.39
C ASP A 83 -14.29 -6.43 10.43
N LEU A 84 -14.26 -5.97 9.18
CA LEU A 84 -15.18 -6.28 8.11
C LEU A 84 -14.41 -6.67 6.84
N PRO A 85 -14.96 -7.55 6.01
CA PRO A 85 -14.48 -7.70 4.64
C PRO A 85 -14.47 -6.36 3.91
N LEU A 86 -13.43 -6.11 3.10
CA LEU A 86 -13.23 -4.82 2.42
C LEU A 86 -14.45 -4.36 1.61
N TRP A 87 -15.16 -5.29 0.96
CA TRP A 87 -16.39 -4.97 0.18
C TRP A 87 -17.60 -4.56 1.03
N ARG A 88 -17.53 -4.71 2.35
CA ARG A 88 -18.58 -4.26 3.30
C ARG A 88 -18.22 -2.99 4.02
N LEU A 89 -17.04 -2.43 3.81
CA LEU A 89 -16.71 -1.14 4.37
C LEU A 89 -17.63 -0.07 3.75
N PRO A 90 -18.25 0.79 4.55
CA PRO A 90 -19.13 1.85 4.06
C PRO A 90 -18.30 3.02 3.55
N LEU A 91 -17.40 2.75 2.64
CA LEU A 91 -16.56 3.74 1.98
C LEU A 91 -17.07 4.01 0.56
N GLN A 92 -16.82 5.19 0.08
CA GLN A 92 -16.95 5.55 -1.32
C GLN A 92 -15.59 5.47 -1.99
N GLU A 93 -14.55 5.92 -1.29
CA GLU A 93 -13.20 5.95 -1.81
C GLU A 93 -12.18 5.84 -0.67
N LEU A 94 -11.11 5.11 -0.92
CA LEU A 94 -9.88 5.13 -0.13
C LEU A 94 -8.73 5.50 -1.06
N ARG A 95 -7.98 6.51 -0.69
CA ARG A 95 -6.75 6.91 -1.38
C ARG A 95 -5.59 6.75 -0.44
N TRP A 96 -4.52 6.17 -0.91
CA TRP A 96 -3.28 6.21 -0.18
C TRP A 96 -2.11 6.39 -1.14
N GLY A 97 -0.99 6.82 -0.60
CA GLY A 97 0.20 6.91 -1.39
C GLY A 97 1.43 7.21 -0.57
N ARG A 98 2.55 7.10 -1.26
CA ARG A 98 3.85 7.52 -0.75
C ARG A 98 4.60 8.29 -1.82
N ALA A 99 5.39 9.26 -1.39
CA ALA A 99 6.30 9.98 -2.25
C ALA A 99 7.70 10.01 -1.66
N VAL A 100 8.70 9.98 -2.51
CA VAL A 100 10.11 10.14 -2.13
C VAL A 100 10.78 11.14 -3.06
N ALA A 101 11.55 12.08 -2.50
CA ALA A 101 12.24 13.13 -3.23
C ALA A 101 13.55 13.49 -2.50
N GLY A 102 14.68 13.06 -3.03
CA GLY A 102 15.96 13.14 -2.31
C GLY A 102 15.89 12.41 -0.97
N ASP A 103 16.15 13.13 0.11
CA ASP A 103 16.07 12.62 1.49
C ASP A 103 14.67 12.78 2.13
N HIS A 104 13.72 13.36 1.40
CA HIS A 104 12.36 13.53 1.87
C HIS A 104 11.48 12.33 1.54
N ALA A 105 10.65 11.94 2.49
CA ALA A 105 9.64 10.90 2.33
C ALA A 105 8.30 11.33 2.93
N CYS A 106 7.22 10.97 2.27
CA CYS A 106 5.86 11.25 2.71
C CYS A 106 4.97 10.05 2.46
N VAL A 107 4.09 9.74 3.41
CA VAL A 107 3.07 8.70 3.32
C VAL A 107 1.74 9.29 3.75
N TRP A 108 0.67 9.00 3.04
CA TRP A 108 -0.67 9.49 3.39
C TRP A 108 -1.74 8.49 3.07
N ALA A 109 -2.86 8.60 3.78
CA ALA A 109 -4.11 7.93 3.46
C ALA A 109 -5.28 8.89 3.66
N GLU A 110 -6.32 8.72 2.86
CA GLU A 110 -7.58 9.44 2.90
C GLU A 110 -8.72 8.47 2.67
N ALA A 111 -9.69 8.42 3.57
CA ALA A 111 -10.89 7.62 3.44
C ALA A 111 -12.12 8.52 3.38
N ALA A 112 -12.92 8.40 2.33
CA ALA A 112 -14.16 9.13 2.12
C ALA A 112 -15.36 8.19 2.25
N GLY A 113 -16.33 8.56 3.04
CA GLY A 113 -17.56 7.81 3.27
C GLY A 113 -18.72 8.70 3.71
N PRO A 114 -19.88 8.10 4.13
CA PRO A 114 -21.03 8.86 4.56
C PRO A 114 -20.78 9.78 5.76
N GLY A 115 -19.76 9.48 6.58
CA GLY A 115 -19.37 10.28 7.75
C GLY A 115 -18.43 11.44 7.43
N GLY A 116 -18.06 11.63 6.17
CA GLY A 116 -17.09 12.65 5.75
C GLY A 116 -15.78 12.05 5.25
N VAL A 117 -14.72 12.84 5.37
CA VAL A 117 -13.37 12.46 4.95
C VAL A 117 -12.46 12.41 6.17
N VAL A 118 -11.73 11.32 6.30
CA VAL A 118 -10.67 11.13 7.30
C VAL A 118 -9.33 11.07 6.60
N THR A 119 -8.35 11.82 7.09
CA THR A 119 -7.00 11.86 6.55
C THR A 119 -5.96 11.53 7.61
N ALA A 120 -4.89 10.90 7.19
CA ALA A 120 -3.68 10.73 7.98
C ALA A 120 -2.47 10.90 7.07
N ALA A 121 -1.44 11.56 7.57
CA ALA A 121 -0.22 11.78 6.83
C ALA A 121 0.99 11.76 7.74
N TRP A 122 2.10 11.34 7.18
CA TRP A 122 3.42 11.30 7.80
C TRP A 122 4.44 11.89 6.82
N GLN A 123 5.35 12.68 7.32
CA GLN A 123 6.45 13.23 6.53
C GLN A 123 7.73 13.30 7.37
N ASP A 124 8.83 12.78 6.84
CA ASP A 124 10.20 12.93 7.37
C ASP A 124 10.37 12.58 8.87
N GLY A 125 9.60 11.61 9.38
CA GLY A 125 9.65 11.16 10.77
C GLY A 125 8.48 11.61 11.65
N GLU A 126 7.62 12.52 11.16
CA GLU A 126 6.56 13.11 11.97
C GLU A 126 5.17 12.87 11.36
N LEU A 127 4.18 12.65 12.21
CA LEU A 127 2.77 12.71 11.82
C LEU A 127 2.40 14.16 11.56
N VAL A 128 1.83 14.42 10.40
CA VAL A 128 1.39 15.76 9.99
C VAL A 128 -0.12 15.84 10.22
N PRO A 129 -0.57 16.67 11.17
CA PRO A 129 -1.99 16.93 11.35
C PRO A 129 -2.56 17.70 10.16
N ASP A 130 -3.87 17.82 10.08
CA ASP A 130 -4.66 18.43 9.01
C ASP A 130 -3.96 19.54 8.26
N GLY A 131 -3.76 19.37 6.95
CA GLY A 131 -3.16 20.38 6.10
C GLY A 131 -1.94 19.97 5.30
N LEU A 132 -1.63 18.68 5.22
CA LEU A 132 -0.58 18.22 4.31
C LEU A 132 -0.89 18.65 2.88
N VAL A 133 0.00 19.44 2.32
CA VAL A 133 0.00 19.69 0.87
C VAL A 133 0.47 18.41 0.20
N LEU A 134 -0.48 17.62 -0.27
CA LEU A 134 -0.15 16.38 -1.01
C LEU A 134 0.82 16.72 -2.15
N PRO A 135 1.84 15.88 -2.38
CA PRO A 135 2.77 16.07 -3.47
C PRO A 135 2.04 16.32 -4.78
N LYS A 136 2.47 17.33 -5.55
CA LYS A 136 1.88 17.61 -6.86
C LYS A 136 1.97 16.36 -7.72
N ARG A 137 0.83 15.89 -8.21
CA ARG A 137 0.73 14.71 -9.06
C ARG A 137 0.82 15.14 -10.51
N GLY A 138 1.84 14.66 -11.22
CA GLY A 138 1.90 14.75 -12.67
C GLY A 138 1.11 13.62 -13.36
N PRO A 139 1.13 13.56 -14.69
CA PRO A 139 0.56 12.43 -15.42
C PRO A 139 1.22 11.12 -14.95
N GLY A 140 0.38 10.16 -14.55
CA GLY A 140 0.82 8.91 -13.95
C GLY A 140 0.79 7.75 -14.94
N ARG A 141 1.63 6.75 -14.69
CA ARG A 141 1.56 5.46 -15.36
C ARG A 141 0.83 4.46 -14.47
N VAL A 142 -0.31 3.97 -14.92
CA VAL A 142 -1.03 2.88 -14.24
C VAL A 142 -0.23 1.58 -14.42
N PHE A 143 0.01 0.87 -13.34
CA PHE A 143 0.69 -0.43 -13.35
C PHE A 143 -0.15 -1.56 -12.74
N LEU A 144 -1.23 -1.24 -12.05
CA LEU A 144 -2.18 -2.20 -11.53
C LEU A 144 -3.59 -1.62 -11.58
N GLU A 145 -4.53 -2.37 -12.15
CA GLU A 145 -5.95 -2.07 -12.12
C GLU A 145 -6.75 -3.36 -11.96
N GLY A 146 -7.76 -3.36 -11.09
CA GLY A 146 -8.61 -4.52 -10.93
C GLY A 146 -9.47 -4.50 -9.66
N PRO A 147 -10.28 -5.54 -9.44
CA PRO A 147 -11.06 -5.68 -8.23
C PRO A 147 -10.16 -6.02 -7.05
N VAL A 148 -10.48 -5.43 -5.89
CA VAL A 148 -9.90 -5.81 -4.60
C VAL A 148 -10.76 -6.91 -4.02
N LEU A 149 -10.33 -8.14 -4.19
CA LEU A 149 -10.95 -9.32 -3.59
C LEU A 149 -9.84 -10.15 -2.96
N ASP A 150 -9.76 -10.08 -1.66
CA ASP A 150 -8.91 -10.93 -0.84
C ASP A 150 -9.78 -11.83 0.00
N LEU A 151 -9.72 -13.11 -0.29
CA LEU A 151 -10.34 -14.16 0.50
C LEU A 151 -9.18 -15.03 1.00
N GLU A 152 -8.80 -14.86 2.25
CA GLU A 152 -7.71 -15.59 2.88
C GLU A 152 -7.75 -17.09 2.54
N GLY A 153 -6.66 -17.57 1.97
CA GLY A 153 -6.49 -18.99 1.62
C GLY A 153 -7.25 -19.47 0.37
N LEU A 154 -7.99 -18.62 -0.33
CA LEU A 154 -8.71 -18.98 -1.56
C LEU A 154 -7.98 -18.51 -2.81
N HIS A 155 -7.44 -19.46 -3.57
CA HIS A 155 -6.89 -19.21 -4.90
C HIS A 155 -8.02 -19.17 -5.94
N LEU A 156 -8.57 -18.00 -6.16
CA LEU A 156 -9.78 -17.82 -6.98
C LEU A 156 -9.57 -18.05 -8.48
N GLY A 157 -8.34 -17.89 -8.97
CA GLY A 157 -8.03 -18.08 -10.40
C GLY A 157 -9.05 -17.40 -11.32
N LEU A 158 -9.68 -18.17 -12.22
CA LEU A 158 -10.69 -17.69 -13.15
C LEU A 158 -12.00 -17.25 -12.48
N LEU A 159 -12.27 -17.67 -11.24
CA LEU A 159 -13.48 -17.29 -10.50
C LEU A 159 -13.38 -15.91 -9.85
N ARG A 160 -12.21 -15.28 -9.82
CA ARG A 160 -12.01 -13.98 -9.19
C ARG A 160 -12.92 -12.89 -9.75
N ALA A 161 -12.98 -12.78 -11.08
CA ALA A 161 -13.79 -11.74 -11.73
C ALA A 161 -15.30 -11.91 -11.52
N PRO A 162 -15.91 -13.11 -11.71
CA PRO A 162 -17.33 -13.31 -11.42
C PRO A 162 -17.67 -13.14 -9.93
N LEU A 163 -16.81 -13.62 -9.01
CA LEU A 163 -17.01 -13.41 -7.57
C LEU A 163 -16.89 -11.93 -7.18
N ALA A 164 -15.93 -11.21 -7.74
CA ALA A 164 -15.78 -9.78 -7.50
C ALA A 164 -17.04 -8.99 -7.91
N ARG A 165 -17.69 -9.38 -9.02
CA ARG A 165 -18.96 -8.78 -9.45
C ARG A 165 -20.12 -9.15 -8.52
N LEU A 166 -20.19 -10.42 -8.11
CA LEU A 166 -21.25 -10.91 -7.22
C LEU A 166 -21.20 -10.26 -5.83
N LEU A 167 -20.00 -9.94 -5.35
CA LEU A 167 -19.76 -9.35 -4.03
C LEU A 167 -19.67 -7.82 -4.08
N ASP A 168 -19.89 -7.19 -5.24
CA ASP A 168 -19.68 -5.75 -5.44
C ASP A 168 -18.32 -5.30 -4.92
N ALA A 169 -17.27 -6.08 -5.24
CA ALA A 169 -15.94 -5.83 -4.74
C ALA A 169 -15.41 -4.46 -5.20
N PRO A 170 -14.76 -3.69 -4.30
CA PRO A 170 -14.18 -2.42 -4.67
C PRO A 170 -13.12 -2.58 -5.76
N ARG A 171 -12.89 -1.53 -6.53
CA ARG A 171 -11.89 -1.50 -7.59
C ARG A 171 -10.72 -0.64 -7.17
N GLN A 172 -9.51 -1.10 -7.48
CA GLN A 172 -8.27 -0.38 -7.22
C GLN A 172 -7.59 0.03 -8.52
N VAL A 173 -6.94 1.19 -8.46
CA VAL A 173 -6.00 1.66 -9.48
C VAL A 173 -4.73 2.10 -8.77
N LYS A 174 -3.60 1.46 -9.11
CA LYS A 174 -2.27 1.87 -8.63
C LYS A 174 -1.49 2.51 -9.76
N GLN A 175 -0.89 3.65 -9.47
CA GLN A 175 -0.11 4.38 -10.48
C GLN A 175 1.12 5.05 -9.87
N THR A 176 2.09 5.30 -10.74
CA THR A 176 3.29 6.08 -10.41
C THR A 176 3.25 7.39 -11.19
N SER A 177 3.71 8.46 -10.59
CA SER A 177 3.91 9.74 -11.27
C SER A 177 5.10 10.50 -10.69
N GLU A 178 5.46 11.60 -11.32
CA GLU A 178 6.41 12.55 -10.75
C GLU A 178 5.76 13.31 -9.59
N ALA A 179 6.57 13.68 -8.62
CA ALA A 179 6.17 14.44 -7.44
C ALA A 179 7.25 15.46 -7.09
N SER A 180 6.90 16.39 -6.21
CA SER A 180 7.86 17.30 -5.59
C SER A 180 7.54 17.43 -4.11
N ILE A 181 8.54 17.26 -3.26
CA ILE A 181 8.46 17.47 -1.81
C ILE A 181 9.45 18.57 -1.46
N ALA A 182 9.00 19.62 -0.81
CA ALA A 182 9.84 20.79 -0.45
C ALA A 182 10.63 21.38 -1.63
N GLY A 183 10.09 21.31 -2.85
CA GLY A 183 10.76 21.77 -4.08
C GLY A 183 11.74 20.77 -4.69
N VAL A 184 11.99 19.65 -4.06
CA VAL A 184 12.85 18.57 -4.58
C VAL A 184 12.03 17.63 -5.46
N ALA A 185 12.50 17.38 -6.68
CA ALA A 185 11.84 16.45 -7.60
C ALA A 185 11.98 15.00 -7.12
N GLY A 186 10.94 14.22 -7.29
CA GLY A 186 10.87 12.84 -6.84
C GLY A 186 9.78 12.05 -7.54
N ARG A 187 9.42 10.94 -6.92
CA ARG A 187 8.38 10.04 -7.42
C ARG A 187 7.33 9.76 -6.37
N VAL A 188 6.10 9.54 -6.85
CA VAL A 188 4.97 9.11 -6.04
C VAL A 188 4.42 7.79 -6.57
N VAL A 189 4.09 6.90 -5.64
CA VAL A 189 3.21 5.75 -5.88
C VAL A 189 1.92 6.06 -5.15
N HIS A 190 0.80 5.98 -5.83
CA HIS A 190 -0.49 6.12 -5.17
C HIS A 190 -1.52 5.12 -5.68
N GLU A 191 -2.46 4.83 -4.83
CA GLU A 191 -3.57 3.92 -5.05
C GLU A 191 -4.88 4.64 -4.76
N VAL A 192 -5.87 4.35 -5.58
CA VAL A 192 -7.26 4.74 -5.36
C VAL A 192 -8.09 3.47 -5.39
N VAL A 193 -8.84 3.25 -4.32
CA VAL A 193 -9.82 2.18 -4.21
C VAL A 193 -11.20 2.81 -4.16
N THR A 194 -12.10 2.37 -5.05
CA THR A 194 -13.48 2.89 -5.14
C THR A 194 -14.48 1.77 -4.91
N TRP A 195 -15.48 2.04 -4.08
CA TRP A 195 -16.59 1.12 -3.83
C TRP A 195 -17.74 1.37 -4.81
N PRO A 196 -18.43 0.33 -5.28
CA PRO A 196 -19.67 0.46 -6.05
C PRO A 196 -20.71 1.21 -5.21
N ARG A 197 -21.53 2.03 -5.87
CA ARG A 197 -22.65 2.76 -5.24
C ARG A 197 -23.91 1.94 -5.30
#